data_a79863de67a40ce59505833c21f5b07c
#
_entry.id   a79863de67a40ce59505833c21f5b07c
#
_cell.length_a   1.000
_cell.length_b   1.000
_cell.length_c   1.000
_cell.angle_alpha   90.00
_cell.angle_beta   90.00
_cell.angle_gamma   90.00
#
_symmetry.space_group_name_H-M   'P 1'
#
loop_
_entity.id
_entity.type
_entity.pdbx_description
1 polymer ?
#
loop_
_entity_poly.entity_id
_entity_poly.type
_entity_poly.pdbx_seq_one_letter_code
_entity_poly.pdbx_strand_id
1 'polypeptide(L)'
;MFGPGAYRPDPTEGMTAIADLPQPEMVPYSRNDKRNVCPRCGHVAYRDKQAHRTLHDLGNLDLWCPRDLIVTYSQHYCTKCRMYFNADLSDLAPPGSHYTHRVIDLAVRLVVEDGLPYRPASWHLWRDHRVFVPFATIQNWVEAGGKKGPGAHGHGLP
;
A
#
# COMPACT_ATOMS: atom_id res chain seq x y z
N MET A 1 -8.82 23.77 15.12
CA MET A 1 -9.15 23.17 15.04
C MET A 1 -9.09 22.81 14.33
N PHE A 2 -8.99 22.66 14.33
CA PHE A 2 -9.09 22.16 13.46
C PHE A 2 -10.15 22.34 13.01
N GLY A 3 -10.25 23.13 12.64
CA GLY A 3 -11.43 23.25 11.95
C GLY A 3 -11.97 21.92 11.85
N PRO A 4 -13.09 21.73 11.36
CA PRO A 4 -13.66 20.41 11.36
C PRO A 4 -12.73 19.41 10.72
N GLY A 5 -12.00 19.81 9.76
CA GLY A 5 -11.09 18.90 9.15
C GLY A 5 -9.90 18.62 9.98
N ALA A 6 -9.59 19.55 10.84
CA ALA A 6 -8.43 19.39 11.63
C ALA A 6 -8.66 18.53 12.83
N TYR A 7 -9.89 18.46 13.31
CA TYR A 7 -10.19 17.63 14.31
C TYR A 7 -10.01 16.27 13.81
N ARG A 8 -9.40 15.44 14.57
CA ARG A 8 -8.96 14.33 14.13
C ARG A 8 -9.74 13.24 14.24
N PRO A 9 -10.29 12.81 13.25
CA PRO A 9 -10.93 11.55 13.36
C PRO A 9 -9.90 10.48 13.68
N ASP A 10 -10.30 9.56 14.52
CA ASP A 10 -9.56 8.34 14.73
C ASP A 10 -10.49 7.19 14.37
N PRO A 11 -10.46 6.73 13.12
CA PRO A 11 -11.36 5.68 12.70
C PRO A 11 -11.20 4.39 13.48
N THR A 12 -10.03 4.18 14.09
CA THR A 12 -9.82 2.96 14.86
C THR A 12 -10.62 2.94 16.14
N GLU A 13 -11.08 4.10 16.60
CA GLU A 13 -11.86 4.18 17.81
C GLU A 13 -13.35 4.27 17.53
N GLY A 14 -13.74 4.23 16.26
CA GLY A 14 -15.14 4.28 15.89
C GLY A 14 -15.80 5.60 16.18
N MET A 15 -15.02 6.65 16.39
CA MET A 15 -15.57 7.96 16.73
C MET A 15 -16.08 8.73 15.54
N THR A 16 -15.66 8.37 14.32
CA THR A 16 -16.02 9.06 13.11
C THR A 16 -16.88 8.17 12.25
N ALA A 17 -18.05 8.67 11.87
CA ALA A 17 -18.92 7.91 10.98
C ALA A 17 -18.27 7.82 9.60
N ILE A 18 -18.45 6.66 8.95
CA ILE A 18 -17.87 6.44 7.63
C ILE A 18 -18.34 7.51 6.65
N ALA A 19 -19.59 7.92 6.74
CA ALA A 19 -20.15 8.94 5.85
C ALA A 19 -19.46 10.29 6.00
N ASP A 20 -18.84 10.55 7.14
CA ASP A 20 -18.17 11.82 7.40
C ASP A 20 -16.71 11.83 6.94
N LEU A 21 -16.21 10.69 6.50
CA LEU A 21 -14.82 10.63 6.00
C LEU A 21 -14.76 11.15 4.58
N PRO A 22 -13.67 11.86 4.22
CA PRO A 22 -13.54 12.34 2.84
C PRO A 22 -13.50 11.15 1.88
N GLN A 23 -14.13 11.31 0.74
CA GLN A 23 -14.11 10.29 -0.30
C GLN A 23 -12.73 10.26 -0.93
N PRO A 24 -12.18 9.07 -1.18
CA PRO A 24 -10.85 8.97 -1.78
C PRO A 24 -10.84 9.39 -3.24
N GLU A 25 -9.73 9.98 -3.65
CA GLU A 25 -9.44 10.19 -5.05
C GLU A 25 -9.06 8.86 -5.66
N MET A 26 -9.71 8.48 -6.75
CA MET A 26 -9.43 7.22 -7.42
C MET A 26 -8.51 7.47 -8.59
N VAL A 27 -7.30 6.88 -8.56
CA VAL A 27 -6.30 7.07 -9.59
C VAL A 27 -6.11 5.75 -10.33
N PRO A 28 -6.46 5.71 -11.63
CA PRO A 28 -6.32 4.46 -12.38
C PRO A 28 -4.86 4.20 -12.76
N TYR A 29 -4.46 2.94 -12.63
CA TYR A 29 -3.16 2.46 -13.08
C TYR A 29 -3.38 1.20 -13.90
N SER A 30 -2.61 1.04 -14.97
CA SER A 30 -2.74 -0.13 -15.81
C SER A 30 -1.42 -0.89 -15.89
N ARG A 31 -1.51 -2.18 -15.63
CA ARG A 31 -0.44 -3.15 -15.89
C ARG A 31 -1.04 -4.31 -16.69
N ASN A 32 -1.87 -3.96 -17.68
CA ASN A 32 -2.68 -4.94 -18.40
C ASN A 32 -2.03 -5.22 -19.76
N ASP A 33 -1.08 -6.12 -19.76
CA ASP A 33 -0.30 -6.45 -20.92
C ASP A 33 -0.90 -7.61 -21.69
N LYS A 34 -0.80 -7.59 -23.03
CA LYS A 34 -1.32 -8.71 -23.81
C LYS A 34 -0.49 -9.98 -23.61
N ARG A 35 0.80 -9.81 -23.36
CA ARG A 35 1.70 -10.94 -23.13
C ARG A 35 2.79 -10.50 -22.15
N ASN A 36 3.32 -11.46 -21.44
CA ASN A 36 4.33 -11.21 -20.46
C ASN A 36 5.23 -12.42 -20.35
N VAL A 37 6.39 -12.26 -19.74
CA VAL A 37 7.37 -13.33 -19.63
C VAL A 37 7.19 -14.03 -18.30
N CYS A 38 7.10 -15.35 -18.32
CA CYS A 38 6.98 -16.15 -17.12
C CYS A 38 8.22 -15.93 -16.23
N PRO A 39 8.03 -15.56 -14.95
CA PRO A 39 9.17 -15.30 -14.07
C PRO A 39 9.98 -16.53 -13.73
N ARG A 40 9.44 -17.73 -13.98
CA ARG A 40 10.15 -18.95 -13.65
C ARG A 40 10.96 -19.53 -14.81
N CYS A 41 10.42 -19.51 -16.02
CA CYS A 41 11.06 -20.16 -17.15
C CYS A 41 11.36 -19.24 -18.31
N GLY A 42 10.90 -18.00 -18.28
CA GLY A 42 11.16 -17.05 -19.34
C GLY A 42 10.31 -17.23 -20.59
N HIS A 43 9.36 -18.17 -20.57
CA HIS A 43 8.49 -18.41 -21.71
C HIS A 43 7.45 -17.30 -21.82
N VAL A 44 7.14 -16.86 -23.04
CA VAL A 44 6.13 -15.84 -23.27
C VAL A 44 4.74 -16.44 -23.05
N ALA A 45 3.94 -15.78 -22.23
CA ALA A 45 2.58 -16.20 -21.95
C ALA A 45 1.62 -15.07 -22.26
N TYR A 46 0.52 -15.42 -22.90
CA TYR A 46 -0.51 -14.45 -23.25
C TYR A 46 -1.44 -14.21 -22.09
N ARG A 47 -2.14 -13.06 -22.13
CA ARG A 47 -3.10 -12.72 -21.10
C ARG A 47 -4.27 -13.70 -21.14
N ASP A 48 -4.54 -14.30 -19.98
CA ASP A 48 -5.69 -15.18 -19.82
C ASP A 48 -6.91 -14.37 -19.38
N LYS A 49 -6.71 -13.47 -18.43
CA LYS A 49 -7.76 -12.60 -17.94
C LYS A 49 -7.14 -11.38 -17.28
N GLN A 50 -7.98 -10.46 -16.85
CA GLN A 50 -7.53 -9.28 -16.11
C GLN A 50 -8.23 -9.22 -14.78
N ALA A 51 -7.59 -8.56 -13.84
CA ALA A 51 -8.12 -8.38 -12.49
C ALA A 51 -7.87 -6.96 -12.04
N HIS A 52 -8.54 -6.59 -10.96
CA HIS A 52 -8.42 -5.25 -10.39
C HIS A 52 -7.98 -5.35 -8.94
N ARG A 53 -7.29 -4.35 -8.49
CA ARG A 53 -6.84 -4.27 -7.12
C ARG A 53 -6.78 -2.82 -6.68
N THR A 54 -7.18 -2.58 -5.43
CA THR A 54 -7.08 -1.24 -4.85
C THR A 54 -5.89 -1.19 -3.93
N LEU A 55 -5.04 -0.18 -4.10
CA LEU A 55 -3.91 0.08 -3.22
C LEU A 55 -4.09 1.44 -2.58
N HIS A 56 -3.98 1.51 -1.26
CA HIS A 56 -4.05 2.78 -0.55
C HIS A 56 -2.69 3.46 -0.62
N ASP A 57 -2.69 4.69 -1.09
CA ASP A 57 -1.48 5.49 -1.25
C ASP A 57 -1.53 6.70 -0.32
N LEU A 58 -0.44 7.46 -0.27
CA LEU A 58 -0.45 8.74 0.42
C LEU A 58 -1.51 9.63 -0.23
N GLY A 59 -2.27 10.35 0.61
CA GLY A 59 -3.40 11.11 0.13
C GLY A 59 -3.03 12.30 -0.73
N ASN A 60 -4.06 12.89 -1.32
CA ASN A 60 -3.93 14.13 -2.08
C ASN A 60 -4.08 15.28 -1.11
N LEU A 61 -2.98 15.96 -0.77
CA LEU A 61 -3.00 17.02 0.22
C LEU A 61 -3.64 18.29 -0.31
N ASP A 62 -3.64 18.49 -1.63
CA ASP A 62 -4.31 19.66 -2.21
C ASP A 62 -5.81 19.59 -2.03
N LEU A 63 -6.37 18.39 -2.18
CA LEU A 63 -7.80 18.17 -1.99
C LEU A 63 -8.12 17.68 -0.58
N TRP A 64 -7.10 17.41 0.22
CA TRP A 64 -7.21 16.96 1.60
C TRP A 64 -8.06 15.68 1.71
N CYS A 65 -7.82 14.76 0.79
CA CYS A 65 -8.56 13.50 0.74
C CYS A 65 -7.61 12.31 0.57
N PRO A 66 -8.05 11.10 0.94
CA PRO A 66 -7.27 9.90 0.65
C PRO A 66 -7.08 9.69 -0.84
N ARG A 67 -6.10 8.88 -1.20
CA ARG A 67 -5.86 8.50 -2.58
C ARG A 67 -5.76 6.99 -2.68
N ASP A 68 -6.56 6.42 -3.55
CA ASP A 68 -6.54 4.99 -3.84
C ASP A 68 -6.13 4.77 -5.28
N LEU A 69 -5.17 3.87 -5.47
CA LEU A 69 -4.77 3.46 -6.81
C LEU A 69 -5.63 2.27 -7.20
N ILE A 70 -6.33 2.40 -8.32
CA ILE A 70 -7.14 1.31 -8.85
C ILE A 70 -6.33 0.65 -9.95
N VAL A 71 -5.72 -0.47 -9.64
CA VAL A 71 -4.77 -1.12 -10.53
C VAL A 71 -5.48 -2.23 -11.30
N THR A 72 -5.46 -2.10 -12.63
CA THR A 72 -5.93 -3.16 -13.52
C THR A 72 -4.70 -3.89 -14.01
N TYR A 73 -4.64 -5.19 -13.79
CA TYR A 73 -3.47 -5.97 -14.15
C TYR A 73 -3.88 -7.24 -14.86
N SER A 74 -2.95 -7.74 -15.69
CA SER A 74 -3.17 -8.93 -16.47
C SER A 74 -2.74 -10.18 -15.72
N GLN A 75 -3.49 -11.25 -15.89
CA GLN A 75 -3.11 -12.58 -15.40
C GLN A 75 -2.78 -13.44 -16.60
N HIS A 76 -1.69 -14.18 -16.51
CA HIS A 76 -1.15 -14.96 -17.60
C HIS A 76 -1.03 -16.42 -17.19
N TYR A 77 -1.12 -17.30 -18.16
CA TYR A 77 -0.92 -18.72 -17.91
C TYR A 77 0.30 -19.19 -18.69
N CYS A 78 1.29 -19.72 -18.00
CA CYS A 78 2.46 -20.29 -18.64
C CYS A 78 2.19 -21.76 -18.96
N THR A 79 2.08 -22.09 -20.23
CA THR A 79 1.82 -23.46 -20.65
C THR A 79 2.98 -24.39 -20.35
N LYS A 80 4.20 -23.86 -20.29
CA LYS A 80 5.39 -24.66 -19.99
C LYS A 80 5.45 -25.03 -18.51
N CYS A 81 5.22 -24.06 -17.63
CA CYS A 81 5.24 -24.31 -16.19
C CYS A 81 3.90 -24.79 -15.66
N ARG A 82 2.84 -24.62 -16.45
CA ARG A 82 1.45 -24.92 -16.05
C ARG A 82 1.05 -24.16 -14.81
N MET A 83 1.40 -22.89 -14.78
CA MET A 83 1.11 -22.01 -13.64
C MET A 83 0.60 -20.68 -14.11
N TYR A 84 -0.24 -20.08 -13.29
CA TYR A 84 -0.67 -18.70 -13.49
C TYR A 84 0.32 -17.76 -12.84
N PHE A 85 0.47 -16.59 -13.43
CA PHE A 85 1.23 -15.51 -12.82
C PHE A 85 0.60 -14.18 -13.22
N ASN A 86 0.81 -13.19 -12.39
CA ASN A 86 0.24 -11.86 -12.61
C ASN A 86 1.31 -10.92 -13.11
N ALA A 87 0.87 -9.85 -13.78
CA ALA A 87 1.77 -8.74 -14.10
C ALA A 87 2.45 -8.24 -12.84
N ASP A 88 3.68 -7.79 -12.96
CA ASP A 88 4.48 -7.38 -11.83
C ASP A 88 4.01 -6.03 -11.29
N LEU A 89 3.59 -6.00 -10.04
CA LEU A 89 3.18 -4.80 -9.34
C LEU A 89 4.16 -4.43 -8.23
N SER A 90 5.33 -5.05 -8.19
CA SER A 90 6.27 -4.89 -7.09
C SER A 90 6.82 -3.47 -6.96
N ASP A 91 6.77 -2.69 -8.04
CA ASP A 91 7.17 -1.28 -7.99
C ASP A 91 6.15 -0.42 -7.23
N LEU A 92 4.90 -0.87 -7.13
CA LEU A 92 3.85 -0.12 -6.45
C LEU A 92 3.69 -0.54 -5.00
N ALA A 93 3.71 -1.83 -4.73
CA ALA A 93 3.45 -2.36 -3.40
C ALA A 93 4.07 -3.73 -3.22
N PRO A 94 4.38 -4.14 -1.98
CA PRO A 94 4.82 -5.51 -1.73
C PRO A 94 3.73 -6.52 -2.08
N PRO A 95 4.09 -7.76 -2.39
CA PRO A 95 3.10 -8.79 -2.69
C PRO A 95 2.08 -8.93 -1.55
N GLY A 96 0.81 -8.96 -1.92
CA GLY A 96 -0.26 -9.12 -0.95
C GLY A 96 -0.60 -7.89 -0.13
N SER A 97 0.13 -6.80 -0.26
CA SER A 97 -0.13 -5.60 0.51
C SER A 97 -1.28 -4.81 -0.07
N HIS A 98 -2.06 -4.16 0.80
CA HIS A 98 -3.09 -3.22 0.40
C HIS A 98 -2.59 -1.78 0.41
N TYR A 99 -1.33 -1.55 0.74
CA TYR A 99 -0.72 -0.22 0.84
C TYR A 99 0.48 -0.15 -0.08
N THR A 100 0.72 1.03 -0.65
CA THR A 100 1.88 1.25 -1.51
C THR A 100 3.16 1.28 -0.67
N HIS A 101 4.30 1.08 -1.33
CA HIS A 101 5.60 1.20 -0.69
C HIS A 101 5.76 2.55 0.02
N ARG A 102 5.24 3.62 -0.58
CA ARG A 102 5.37 4.96 -0.03
C ARG A 102 4.73 5.07 1.35
N VAL A 103 3.56 4.45 1.52
CA VAL A 103 2.88 4.44 2.81
C VAL A 103 3.66 3.63 3.83
N ILE A 104 4.11 2.45 3.43
CA ILE A 104 4.84 1.56 4.33
C ILE A 104 6.15 2.21 4.78
N ASP A 105 6.89 2.76 3.83
CA ASP A 105 8.19 3.38 4.14
C ASP A 105 8.02 4.58 5.06
N LEU A 106 7.01 5.40 4.83
CA LEU A 106 6.76 6.55 5.70
C LEU A 106 6.37 6.10 7.10
N ALA A 107 5.48 5.11 7.21
CA ALA A 107 5.04 4.62 8.51
C ALA A 107 6.22 4.06 9.31
N VAL A 108 7.06 3.26 8.69
CA VAL A 108 8.22 2.68 9.35
C VAL A 108 9.20 3.77 9.77
N ARG A 109 9.40 4.76 8.92
CA ARG A 109 10.30 5.88 9.25
C ARG A 109 9.81 6.68 10.45
N LEU A 110 8.50 6.94 10.53
CA LEU A 110 7.93 7.66 11.67
C LEU A 110 8.22 6.96 12.99
N VAL A 111 8.17 5.65 13.00
CA VAL A 111 8.42 4.88 14.22
C VAL A 111 9.91 4.72 14.48
N VAL A 112 10.66 4.28 13.48
CA VAL A 112 12.06 3.88 13.67
C VAL A 112 12.97 5.10 13.74
N GLU A 113 12.80 6.05 12.83
CA GLU A 113 13.69 7.21 12.77
C GLU A 113 13.21 8.36 13.65
N ASP A 114 11.91 8.62 13.66
CA ASP A 114 11.37 9.75 14.40
C ASP A 114 10.91 9.38 15.80
N GLY A 115 10.90 8.09 16.12
CA GLY A 115 10.62 7.65 17.48
C GLY A 115 9.17 7.71 17.90
N LEU A 116 8.23 7.81 16.96
CA LEU A 116 6.82 7.87 17.33
C LEU A 116 6.31 6.49 17.76
N PRO A 117 5.53 6.43 18.85
CA PRO A 117 4.80 5.20 19.15
C PRO A 117 3.82 4.87 18.02
N TYR A 118 3.36 3.62 17.97
CA TYR A 118 2.54 3.15 16.85
C TYR A 118 1.24 3.93 16.68
N ARG A 119 0.53 4.22 17.76
CA ARG A 119 -0.75 4.93 17.66
C ARG A 119 -0.56 6.39 17.22
N PRO A 120 0.36 7.17 17.77
CA PRO A 120 0.64 8.49 17.22
C PRO A 120 1.11 8.47 15.78
N ALA A 121 1.85 7.44 15.36
CA ALA A 121 2.25 7.31 13.97
C ALA A 121 1.03 7.14 13.06
N SER A 122 0.05 6.34 13.49
CA SER A 122 -1.20 6.16 12.76
C SER A 122 -1.95 7.49 12.64
N TRP A 123 -2.02 8.25 13.71
CA TRP A 123 -2.67 9.57 13.68
C TRP A 123 -1.95 10.55 12.76
N HIS A 124 -0.61 10.51 12.78
CA HIS A 124 0.18 11.38 11.91
C HIS A 124 -0.09 11.07 10.44
N LEU A 125 -0.15 9.79 10.09
CA LEU A 125 -0.44 9.41 8.71
C LEU A 125 -1.82 9.91 8.28
N TRP A 126 -2.81 9.80 9.13
CA TRP A 126 -4.14 10.29 8.79
C TRP A 126 -4.20 11.81 8.72
N ARG A 127 -3.66 12.48 9.74
CA ARG A 127 -3.73 13.93 9.82
C ARG A 127 -2.95 14.64 8.74
N ASP A 128 -1.73 14.15 8.47
CA ASP A 128 -0.79 14.89 7.64
C ASP A 128 -0.66 14.32 6.23
N HIS A 129 -1.07 13.08 6.02
CA HIS A 129 -0.91 12.40 4.73
C HIS A 129 -2.19 11.78 4.21
N ARG A 130 -3.27 11.90 4.92
CA ARG A 130 -4.60 11.42 4.52
C ARG A 130 -4.63 9.95 4.13
N VAL A 131 -3.85 9.14 4.82
CA VAL A 131 -3.93 7.69 4.66
C VAL A 131 -4.16 7.09 6.04
N PHE A 132 -5.18 6.24 6.14
CA PHE A 132 -5.45 5.58 7.39
C PHE A 132 -4.76 4.22 7.43
N VAL A 133 -3.90 4.03 8.41
CA VAL A 133 -3.23 2.76 8.65
C VAL A 133 -3.43 2.42 10.12
N PRO A 134 -4.08 1.29 10.43
CA PRO A 134 -4.22 0.90 11.83
C PRO A 134 -2.87 0.74 12.50
N PHE A 135 -2.79 1.11 13.78
CA PHE A 135 -1.50 1.05 14.46
C PHE A 135 -0.95 -0.38 14.53
N ALA A 136 -1.82 -1.39 14.58
CA ALA A 136 -1.37 -2.79 14.58
C ALA A 136 -0.69 -3.15 13.26
N THR A 137 -1.16 -2.59 12.15
CA THR A 137 -0.53 -2.82 10.85
C THR A 137 0.87 -2.20 10.83
N ILE A 138 1.00 -0.98 11.36
CA ILE A 138 2.32 -0.34 11.46
C ILE A 138 3.26 -1.17 12.32
N GLN A 139 2.77 -1.67 13.44
CA GLN A 139 3.55 -2.54 14.32
C GLN A 139 4.05 -3.78 13.57
N ASN A 140 3.18 -4.40 12.78
CA ASN A 140 3.57 -5.57 12.00
C ASN A 140 4.67 -5.23 10.99
N TRP A 141 4.59 -4.09 10.34
CA TRP A 141 5.61 -3.68 9.38
C TRP A 141 6.97 -3.44 10.06
N VAL A 142 6.95 -2.77 11.21
CA VAL A 142 8.18 -2.48 11.94
C VAL A 142 8.80 -3.77 12.46
N GLU A 143 7.98 -4.66 13.02
CA GLU A 143 8.48 -5.93 13.55
C GLU A 143 8.99 -6.85 12.44
N ALA A 144 8.34 -6.86 11.29
CA ALA A 144 8.80 -7.64 10.17
C ALA A 144 10.17 -7.16 9.68
N GLY A 145 10.37 -5.85 9.63
CA GLY A 145 11.66 -5.29 9.30
C GLY A 145 12.73 -5.65 10.31
N GLY A 146 12.37 -5.60 11.59
CA GLY A 146 13.30 -5.98 12.65
C GLY A 146 13.65 -7.45 12.62
N LYS A 147 12.71 -8.31 12.28
CA LYS A 147 12.96 -9.74 12.18
C LYS A 147 13.90 -10.08 11.04
N LYS A 148 13.79 -9.35 9.93
CA LYS A 148 14.71 -9.55 8.83
C LYS A 148 16.11 -9.12 9.21
N GLY A 149 16.20 -8.23 10.19
CA GLY A 149 17.45 -7.85 10.76
C GLY A 149 18.33 -7.01 9.87
N PRO A 150 19.37 -6.44 10.45
CA PRO A 150 20.27 -5.62 9.68
C PRO A 150 21.06 -6.45 8.67
N GLY A 151 21.19 -7.69 8.89
CA GLY A 151 21.88 -8.55 7.94
C GLY A 151 21.04 -8.90 6.74
N ALA A 152 19.88 -8.68 6.86
CA ALA A 152 19.02 -8.97 5.74
C ALA A 152 18.97 -7.77 4.83
N HIS A 153 19.23 -7.52 5.26
CA HIS A 153 18.96 -6.59 4.66
C HIS A 153 19.00 -5.71 4.45
N GLY A 154 19.44 -5.68 4.32
CA GLY A 154 19.32 -5.01 4.47
C GLY A 154 18.93 -4.16 4.18
N HIS A 155 18.85 -4.29 4.06
CA HIS A 155 18.17 -3.66 3.93
C HIS A 155 17.46 -3.06 4.04
N GLY A 156 17.53 -3.21 4.05
CA GLY A 156 16.66 -2.79 4.40
C GLY A 156 16.33 -2.25 4.75
N LEU A 157 16.69 -2.13 4.95
CA LEU A 157 16.42 -1.68 5.32
C LEU A 157 16.56 -1.49 5.30
N PRO A 158 16.61 -1.34 5.34
CA PRO A 158 16.52 -1.18 5.26
C PRO A 158 16.27 -1.14 5.10
#